data_35d9ae5592d8f8a08d56be7cab08a3b7
#
_entry.id   35d9ae5592d8f8a08d56be7cab08a3b7
#
_cell.length_a   1.000
_cell.length_b   1.000
_cell.length_c   1.000
_cell.angle_alpha   90.00
_cell.angle_beta   90.00
_cell.angle_gamma   90.00
#
_symmetry.space_group_name_H-M   'P 1'
#
loop_
_entity.id
_entity.type
_entity.pdbx_description
1 polymer ?
#
loop_
_entity_poly.entity_id
_entity_poly.type
_entity_poly.pdbx_seq_one_letter_code
_entity_poly.pdbx_strand_id
1 'polypeptide(L)'
;MNSDPVQQRLDSLTKPRGSLGVLETLVSRYCRITGETLPPQPRQGLYIFCGDHGVTDERVSAYPREVTSQMLANFRHGGAAINVLARQFHIEPVIVDCGVGRPTANFTREPAMTREHAAQLLKRGRALAHSAR
;
A
#
# COMPACT_ATOMS: atom_id res chain seq x y z
N MET A 1 19.88 30.85 14.89
CA MET A 1 19.00 30.01 14.01
C MET A 1 19.33 28.56 14.29
N ASN A 2 18.44 27.83 14.98
CA ASN A 2 18.62 26.39 15.18
C ASN A 2 18.40 25.71 13.84
N SER A 3 19.48 25.36 13.16
CA SER A 3 19.42 24.58 11.93
C SER A 3 18.90 23.17 12.26
N ASP A 4 17.97 22.67 11.46
CA ASP A 4 17.37 21.32 11.58
C ASP A 4 18.51 20.26 11.64
N PRO A 5 18.63 19.47 12.72
CA PRO A 5 19.71 18.49 12.88
C PRO A 5 19.71 17.43 11.79
N VAL A 6 18.53 17.12 11.21
CA VAL A 6 18.42 16.20 10.08
C VAL A 6 19.05 16.80 8.81
N GLN A 7 18.78 18.08 8.57
CA GLN A 7 19.41 18.78 7.42
C GLN A 7 20.93 18.89 7.59
N GLN A 8 21.42 19.20 8.80
CA GLN A 8 22.85 19.19 9.09
C GLN A 8 23.48 17.84 8.78
N ARG A 9 22.80 16.74 9.19
CA ARG A 9 23.28 15.38 8.90
C ARG A 9 23.31 15.09 7.40
N LEU A 10 22.26 15.44 6.65
CA LEU A 10 22.21 15.27 5.19
C LEU A 10 23.31 16.05 4.48
N ASP A 11 23.59 17.26 4.94
CA ASP A 11 24.63 18.13 4.37
C ASP A 11 26.06 17.67 4.72
N SER A 12 26.23 16.90 5.79
CA SER A 12 27.53 16.33 6.18
C SER A 12 27.89 15.04 5.43
N LEU A 13 26.98 14.45 4.67
CA LEU A 13 27.27 13.25 3.88
C LEU A 13 28.16 13.57 2.69
N THR A 14 29.01 12.60 2.27
CA THR A 14 29.90 12.72 1.12
C THR A 14 29.14 12.71 -0.19
N LYS A 15 28.41 13.78 -0.45
CA LYS A 15 27.62 14.01 -1.66
C LYS A 15 27.39 15.51 -1.86
N PRO A 16 27.13 16.01 -3.07
CA PRO A 16 26.67 17.39 -3.25
C PRO A 16 25.35 17.63 -2.51
N ARG A 17 25.19 18.80 -1.92
CA ARG A 17 23.96 19.17 -1.21
C ARG A 17 22.75 19.07 -2.13
N GLY A 18 21.69 18.43 -1.66
CA GLY A 18 20.45 18.26 -2.42
C GLY A 18 20.52 17.24 -3.57
N SER A 19 21.65 16.56 -3.79
CA SER A 19 21.84 15.67 -4.95
C SER A 19 20.90 14.46 -4.98
N LEU A 20 20.35 14.02 -3.85
CA LEU A 20 19.40 12.93 -3.80
C LEU A 20 17.94 13.41 -3.96
N GLY A 21 17.71 14.73 -4.10
CA GLY A 21 16.39 15.28 -4.43
C GLY A 21 15.30 14.84 -3.46
N VAL A 22 14.24 14.23 -4.00
CA VAL A 22 13.07 13.78 -3.23
C VAL A 22 13.41 12.79 -2.12
N LEU A 23 14.46 11.98 -2.29
CA LEU A 23 14.88 11.03 -1.25
C LEU A 23 15.31 11.76 0.04
N GLU A 24 15.98 12.90 -0.04
CA GLU A 24 16.32 13.71 1.13
C GLU A 24 15.07 14.23 1.84
N THR A 25 14.05 14.64 1.09
CA THR A 25 12.75 15.05 1.63
C THR A 25 12.05 13.92 2.36
N LEU A 26 12.05 12.71 1.78
CA LEU A 26 11.44 11.52 2.39
C LEU A 26 12.15 11.13 3.68
N VAL A 27 13.49 11.11 3.68
CA VAL A 27 14.28 10.82 4.88
C VAL A 27 14.02 11.85 5.97
N SER A 28 14.03 13.14 5.64
CA SER A 28 13.73 14.22 6.62
C SER A 28 12.34 14.05 7.23
N ARG A 29 11.36 13.65 6.43
CA ARG A 29 10.00 13.39 6.88
C ARG A 29 9.94 12.18 7.84
N TYR A 30 10.65 11.10 7.49
CA TYR A 30 10.74 9.91 8.32
C TYR A 30 11.42 10.21 9.67
N CYS A 31 12.54 10.93 9.68
CA CYS A 31 13.20 11.39 10.90
C CYS A 31 12.27 12.20 11.81
N ARG A 32 11.45 13.10 11.24
CA ARG A 32 10.46 13.88 12.03
C ARG A 32 9.35 13.02 12.62
N ILE A 33 8.90 11.98 11.89
CA ILE A 33 7.86 11.05 12.37
C ILE A 33 8.39 10.21 13.54
N THR A 34 9.63 9.76 13.47
CA THR A 34 10.26 8.93 14.51
C THR A 34 10.83 9.76 15.67
N GLY A 35 11.07 11.05 15.47
CA GLY A 35 11.76 11.92 16.43
C GLY A 35 13.27 11.70 16.51
N GLU A 36 13.84 10.94 15.57
CA GLU A 36 15.26 10.58 15.54
C GLU A 36 15.98 11.15 14.32
N THR A 37 17.20 11.63 14.50
CA THR A 37 18.05 12.12 13.39
C THR A 37 18.59 10.98 12.52
N LEU A 38 18.74 9.79 13.10
CA LEU A 38 19.20 8.59 12.42
C LEU A 38 18.31 7.40 12.84
N PRO A 39 17.07 7.35 12.33
CA PRO A 39 16.14 6.30 12.72
C PRO A 39 16.58 4.94 12.17
N PRO A 40 16.20 3.85 12.85
CA PRO A 40 16.43 2.50 12.35
C PRO A 40 15.69 2.27 11.03
N GLN A 41 16.16 1.30 10.26
CA GLN A 41 15.45 0.90 9.04
C GLN A 41 14.04 0.42 9.41
N PRO A 42 12.97 0.94 8.77
CA PRO A 42 11.61 0.52 9.05
C PRO A 42 11.39 -0.94 8.65
N ARG A 43 10.61 -1.65 9.44
CA ARG A 43 10.08 -2.94 9.00
C ARG A 43 9.08 -2.72 7.88
N GLN A 44 9.16 -3.53 6.84
CA GLN A 44 8.34 -3.39 5.65
C GLN A 44 7.26 -4.47 5.64
N GLY A 45 6.05 -4.09 5.27
CA GLY A 45 4.94 -5.01 5.03
C GLY A 45 4.21 -4.63 3.75
N LEU A 46 3.84 -5.61 2.94
CA LEU A 46 3.09 -5.42 1.71
C LEU A 46 1.75 -6.15 1.83
N TYR A 47 0.67 -5.40 1.75
CA TYR A 47 -0.70 -5.91 1.77
C TYR A 47 -1.37 -5.64 0.44
N ILE A 48 -1.93 -6.67 -0.19
CA ILE A 48 -2.64 -6.57 -1.46
C ILE A 48 -4.11 -6.89 -1.21
N PHE A 49 -4.97 -5.87 -1.29
CA PHE A 49 -6.41 -6.01 -1.10
C PHE A 49 -7.06 -6.23 -2.46
N CYS A 50 -7.72 -7.37 -2.62
CA CYS A 50 -8.38 -7.77 -3.86
C CYS A 50 -9.90 -7.75 -3.68
N GLY A 51 -10.63 -7.13 -4.59
CA GLY A 51 -12.09 -7.06 -4.54
C GLY A 51 -12.68 -6.75 -5.91
N ASP A 52 -13.94 -7.13 -6.09
CA ASP A 52 -14.71 -6.83 -7.29
C ASP A 52 -15.68 -5.68 -7.07
N HIS A 53 -15.92 -4.90 -8.13
CA HIS A 53 -16.75 -3.72 -8.10
C HIS A 53 -17.83 -3.75 -9.19
N GLY A 54 -19.09 -3.50 -8.82
CA GLY A 54 -20.21 -3.51 -9.76
C GLY A 54 -20.14 -2.44 -10.84
N VAL A 55 -19.38 -1.36 -10.60
CA VAL A 55 -19.17 -0.30 -11.60
C VAL A 55 -18.46 -0.80 -12.87
N THR A 56 -17.84 -1.96 -12.85
CA THR A 56 -17.25 -2.59 -14.05
C THR A 56 -18.27 -2.86 -15.15
N ASP A 57 -19.57 -2.94 -14.80
CA ASP A 57 -20.66 -3.08 -15.77
C ASP A 57 -20.80 -1.84 -16.68
N GLU A 58 -20.28 -0.67 -16.23
CA GLU A 58 -20.21 0.58 -17.01
C GLU A 58 -18.99 0.65 -17.95
N ARG A 59 -18.29 -0.47 -18.17
CA ARG A 59 -17.11 -0.57 -19.06
C ARG A 59 -15.95 0.38 -18.67
N VAL A 60 -15.82 0.67 -17.38
CA VAL A 60 -14.71 1.48 -16.84
C VAL A 60 -13.38 0.74 -16.74
N SER A 61 -13.40 -0.59 -16.98
CA SER A 61 -12.22 -1.45 -17.02
C SER A 61 -12.02 -2.02 -18.42
N ALA A 62 -10.78 -2.11 -18.86
CA ALA A 62 -10.40 -2.76 -20.11
C ALA A 62 -10.55 -4.30 -20.06
N TYR A 63 -10.65 -4.86 -18.86
CA TYR A 63 -10.71 -6.30 -18.62
C TYR A 63 -12.04 -6.70 -17.97
N PRO A 64 -12.55 -7.90 -18.30
CA PRO A 64 -13.75 -8.44 -17.67
C PRO A 64 -13.48 -8.81 -16.20
N ARG A 65 -14.56 -8.92 -15.40
CA ARG A 65 -14.49 -9.13 -13.94
C ARG A 65 -13.77 -10.43 -13.54
N GLU A 66 -13.87 -11.46 -14.38
CA GLU A 66 -13.23 -12.76 -14.18
C GLU A 66 -11.72 -12.67 -14.01
N VAL A 67 -11.10 -11.64 -14.60
CA VAL A 67 -9.66 -11.39 -14.46
C VAL A 67 -9.26 -11.13 -13.01
N THR A 68 -10.13 -10.55 -12.18
CA THR A 68 -9.83 -10.32 -10.76
C THR A 68 -9.59 -11.63 -10.02
N SER A 69 -10.41 -12.65 -10.27
CA SER A 69 -10.22 -13.98 -9.66
C SER A 69 -8.97 -14.68 -10.14
N GLN A 70 -8.65 -14.55 -11.42
CA GLN A 70 -7.41 -15.07 -12.01
C GLN A 70 -6.19 -14.37 -11.40
N MET A 71 -6.25 -13.05 -11.23
CA MET A 71 -5.19 -12.28 -10.59
C MET A 71 -5.02 -12.62 -9.10
N LEU A 72 -6.12 -12.83 -8.37
CA LEU A 72 -6.05 -13.30 -6.99
C LEU A 72 -5.32 -14.65 -6.88
N ALA A 73 -5.63 -15.59 -7.77
CA ALA A 73 -4.93 -16.87 -7.86
C ALA A 73 -3.45 -16.66 -8.19
N ASN A 74 -3.13 -15.79 -9.16
CA ASN A 74 -1.76 -15.49 -9.56
C ASN A 74 -0.95 -14.85 -8.41
N PHE A 75 -1.52 -13.93 -7.63
CA PHE A 75 -0.88 -13.39 -6.43
C PHE A 75 -0.55 -14.48 -5.42
N ARG A 76 -1.47 -15.42 -5.17
CA ARG A 76 -1.28 -16.54 -4.24
C ARG A 76 -0.20 -17.53 -4.70
N HIS A 77 -0.09 -17.74 -6.01
CA HIS A 77 0.97 -18.58 -6.61
C HIS A 77 2.31 -17.85 -6.81
N GLY A 78 2.38 -16.56 -6.48
CA GLY A 78 3.62 -15.80 -6.56
C GLY A 78 4.07 -15.42 -7.98
N GLY A 79 3.17 -15.48 -8.98
CA GLY A 79 3.48 -15.24 -10.40
C GLY A 79 3.32 -13.80 -10.86
N ALA A 80 2.66 -12.95 -10.09
CA ALA A 80 2.44 -11.56 -10.49
C ALA A 80 3.71 -10.70 -10.32
N ALA A 81 3.79 -9.59 -11.07
CA ALA A 81 4.92 -8.66 -11.02
C ALA A 81 5.23 -8.18 -9.59
N ILE A 82 4.18 -7.90 -8.79
CA ILE A 82 4.36 -7.50 -7.38
C ILE A 82 5.04 -8.57 -6.55
N ASN A 83 4.77 -9.85 -6.79
CA ASN A 83 5.44 -10.95 -6.11
C ASN A 83 6.94 -11.02 -6.47
N VAL A 84 7.27 -10.78 -7.75
CA VAL A 84 8.65 -10.75 -8.23
C VAL A 84 9.41 -9.60 -7.55
N LEU A 85 8.83 -8.41 -7.55
CA LEU A 85 9.43 -7.23 -6.89
C LEU A 85 9.56 -7.44 -5.37
N ALA A 86 8.52 -7.96 -4.71
CA ALA A 86 8.55 -8.21 -3.28
C ALA A 86 9.67 -9.19 -2.88
N ARG A 87 9.89 -10.25 -3.66
CA ARG A 87 11.01 -11.19 -3.43
C ARG A 87 12.37 -10.48 -3.49
N GLN A 88 12.55 -9.53 -4.41
CA GLN A 88 13.79 -8.76 -4.52
C GLN A 88 14.09 -7.97 -3.23
N PHE A 89 13.06 -7.53 -2.53
CA PHE A 89 13.18 -6.80 -1.26
C PHE A 89 12.97 -7.67 -0.01
N HIS A 90 12.91 -9.00 -0.17
CA HIS A 90 12.66 -9.95 0.91
C HIS A 90 11.36 -9.68 1.69
N ILE A 91 10.33 -9.21 0.98
CA ILE A 91 9.00 -8.95 1.52
C ILE A 91 8.06 -10.05 1.05
N GLU A 92 7.36 -10.69 1.99
CA GLU A 92 6.29 -11.63 1.67
C GLU A 92 4.96 -10.88 1.63
N PRO A 93 4.25 -10.87 0.47
CA PRO A 93 2.98 -10.18 0.35
C PRO A 93 1.87 -10.90 1.11
N VAL A 94 1.10 -10.15 1.89
CA VAL A 94 -0.15 -10.62 2.49
C VAL A 94 -1.30 -10.35 1.53
N ILE A 95 -1.89 -11.39 0.97
CA ILE A 95 -3.01 -11.29 0.02
C ILE A 95 -4.32 -11.33 0.78
N VAL A 96 -5.09 -10.25 0.68
CA VAL A 96 -6.36 -10.07 1.38
C VAL A 96 -7.51 -10.10 0.38
N ASP A 97 -8.29 -11.17 0.39
CA ASP A 97 -9.53 -11.27 -0.39
C ASP A 97 -10.63 -10.44 0.29
N CYS A 98 -11.10 -9.39 -0.40
CA CYS A 98 -12.15 -8.46 0.04
C CYS A 98 -13.48 -8.67 -0.70
N GLY A 99 -13.71 -9.87 -1.22
CA GLY A 99 -14.95 -10.21 -1.89
C GLY A 99 -14.81 -10.44 -3.39
N VAL A 100 -13.70 -11.01 -3.82
CA VAL A 100 -13.54 -11.47 -5.22
C VAL A 100 -14.61 -12.51 -5.53
N GLY A 101 -15.32 -12.35 -6.67
CA GLY A 101 -16.49 -13.13 -7.05
C GLY A 101 -17.81 -12.67 -6.41
N ARG A 102 -17.76 -11.69 -5.50
CA ARG A 102 -18.94 -11.04 -4.88
C ARG A 102 -18.78 -9.53 -4.97
N PRO A 103 -19.08 -8.93 -6.13
CA PRO A 103 -18.85 -7.51 -6.37
C PRO A 103 -19.70 -6.62 -5.44
N THR A 104 -19.21 -5.41 -5.19
CA THR A 104 -20.04 -4.35 -4.63
C THR A 104 -21.20 -4.03 -5.59
N ALA A 105 -22.22 -3.35 -5.12
CA ALA A 105 -23.23 -2.79 -6.01
C ALA A 105 -22.60 -1.73 -6.94
N ASN A 106 -23.28 -1.47 -8.06
CA ASN A 106 -22.85 -0.43 -8.99
C ASN A 106 -23.21 0.93 -8.43
N PHE A 107 -22.20 1.71 -8.01
CA PHE A 107 -22.42 3.01 -7.36
C PHE A 107 -22.92 4.12 -8.30
N THR A 108 -23.07 3.85 -9.60
CA THR A 108 -23.79 4.75 -10.52
C THR A 108 -25.30 4.66 -10.37
N ARG A 109 -25.80 3.60 -9.71
CA ARG A 109 -27.23 3.28 -9.56
C ARG A 109 -27.69 3.27 -8.11
N GLU A 110 -26.84 2.78 -7.21
CA GLU A 110 -27.14 2.63 -5.79
C GLU A 110 -25.85 2.66 -4.96
N PRO A 111 -25.91 2.79 -3.63
CA PRO A 111 -24.72 2.72 -2.78
C PRO A 111 -23.96 1.41 -2.98
N ALA A 112 -22.64 1.48 -3.12
CA ALA A 112 -21.78 0.32 -3.38
C ALA A 112 -21.91 -0.80 -2.32
N MET A 113 -22.25 -0.44 -1.08
CA MET A 113 -22.46 -1.36 0.05
C MET A 113 -23.25 -0.67 1.15
N THR A 114 -23.75 -1.46 2.11
CA THR A 114 -24.40 -0.91 3.30
C THR A 114 -23.39 -0.27 4.25
N ARG A 115 -23.86 0.61 5.15
CA ARG A 115 -23.00 1.24 6.18
C ARG A 115 -22.40 0.20 7.12
N GLU A 116 -23.15 -0.85 7.46
CA GLU A 116 -22.72 -1.96 8.32
C GLU A 116 -21.58 -2.74 7.66
N HIS A 117 -21.71 -3.04 6.37
CA HIS A 117 -20.66 -3.72 5.61
C HIS A 117 -19.40 -2.86 5.50
N ALA A 118 -19.52 -1.58 5.22
CA ALA A 118 -18.40 -0.65 5.21
C ALA A 118 -17.69 -0.59 6.57
N ALA A 119 -18.44 -0.54 7.68
CA ALA A 119 -17.89 -0.56 9.03
C ALA A 119 -17.12 -1.88 9.33
N GLN A 120 -17.62 -3.02 8.86
CA GLN A 120 -16.94 -4.31 8.99
C GLN A 120 -15.61 -4.34 8.21
N LEU A 121 -15.58 -3.80 6.98
CA LEU A 121 -14.36 -3.72 6.17
C LEU A 121 -13.32 -2.79 6.81
N LEU A 122 -13.74 -1.65 7.34
CA LEU A 122 -12.87 -0.74 8.10
C LEU A 122 -12.28 -1.41 9.34
N LYS A 123 -13.10 -2.15 10.10
CA LYS A 123 -12.64 -2.92 11.27
C LYS A 123 -11.60 -3.98 10.87
N ARG A 124 -11.83 -4.69 9.77
CA ARG A 124 -10.88 -5.67 9.23
C ARG A 124 -9.55 -5.01 8.84
N GLY A 125 -9.59 -3.88 8.14
CA GLY A 125 -8.39 -3.12 7.77
C GLY A 125 -7.58 -2.67 8.99
N ARG A 126 -8.26 -2.17 10.04
CA ARG A 126 -7.61 -1.80 11.31
C ARG A 126 -6.95 -3.00 11.99
N ALA A 127 -7.61 -4.16 12.02
CA ALA A 127 -7.04 -5.37 12.60
C ALA A 127 -5.75 -5.81 11.88
N LEU A 128 -5.75 -5.77 10.53
CA LEU A 128 -4.55 -6.06 9.74
C LEU A 128 -3.42 -5.07 10.01
N ALA A 129 -3.72 -3.77 10.12
CA ALA A 129 -2.72 -2.77 10.46
C ALA A 129 -2.13 -2.97 11.86
N HIS A 130 -2.92 -3.43 12.83
CA HIS A 130 -2.41 -3.78 14.15
C HIS A 130 -1.52 -5.01 14.16
N SER A 131 -1.83 -6.02 13.33
CA SER A 131 -1.00 -7.24 13.21
C SER A 131 0.32 -7.00 12.45
N ALA A 132 0.44 -5.89 11.74
CA ALA A 132 1.64 -5.51 10.99
C ALA A 132 2.75 -4.86 11.86
N ARG A 133 2.49 -4.63 13.14
CA ARG A 133 3.43 -3.97 14.08
C ARG A 133 4.51 -4.90 14.62
#